data_2d6efc84578e1debff9f8e868818a2d5
#
_entry.id   2d6efc84578e1debff9f8e868818a2d5
#
_cell.length_a   1.000
_cell.length_b   1.000
_cell.length_c   1.000
_cell.angle_alpha   90.00
_cell.angle_beta   90.00
_cell.angle_gamma   90.00
#
_symmetry.space_group_name_H-M   'P 1'
#
loop_
_entity.id
_entity.type
_entity.pdbx_description
1 polymer ?
#
loop_
_entity_poly.entity_id
_entity_poly.type
_entity_poly.pdbx_seq_one_letter_code
_entity_poly.pdbx_strand_id
1 'polypeptide(L)'
;MRKKRILFLTEATYLNTGYATYSKQIIQKLIDTGRFEVAEFSIYGNPGDSRRKSIKWKNYANMPDPQNEEHVKAYTSHPINQFGMWRFERVCLDFEPDCVFALRDFWMDSFVYNSPYRRIFRFAWMPTVDGMPQNEEWIDVFNDVDYVPTYSLWAKGILDTQSGGKINTVGPASPSAPVEFIPMDQEECRKELGLPINTKIIGMVARNQRRKLFPVLIKAFSRYLKETGDKKAYLYLHTSFPDSGWNLGQLIHDNEVSSRVLMSYVCEKCGHFECCYFNDARKQCLGCGAFTSVPACVGTGLDNLTLAKLYNCFDLYLQIANSEGFGVPAVEALSCGIPTACTNYSAMTDFVNRANAVPIEFTTYKELETGCERAVPNEESIVSVIKSTLGLSKEEFSKVRMQTRELFEKNFSIQAAADVWAKIADECEYANWKQDPILKQLVDIPINQKTNADFVNDLCNTYLTYEPHKKSHMSKSILRDLNRGSTRSIIDSYYVSEFSPFSPQQNRPINREMLVKEFKGRLHKSNIWEQARVDRSILIDGDEEWL
;
A
#
# COMPACT_ATOMS: atom_id res chain seq x y z
N MET A 1 -9.26 -6.84 33.61
CA MET A 1 -8.02 -6.62 32.85
C MET A 1 -8.22 -5.34 32.02
N ARG A 2 -7.18 -4.52 31.82
CA ARG A 2 -7.26 -3.39 30.88
C ARG A 2 -7.48 -3.88 29.45
N LYS A 3 -8.05 -3.03 28.58
CA LYS A 3 -8.10 -3.32 27.16
C LYS A 3 -6.68 -3.40 26.60
N LYS A 4 -6.49 -4.24 25.58
CA LYS A 4 -5.22 -4.33 24.88
C LYS A 4 -5.07 -3.12 23.96
N ARG A 5 -3.90 -2.47 23.97
CA ARG A 5 -3.61 -1.26 23.22
C ARG A 5 -2.94 -1.60 21.88
N ILE A 6 -3.55 -1.16 20.80
CA ILE A 6 -3.09 -1.39 19.43
C ILE A 6 -2.75 -0.04 18.81
N LEU A 7 -1.49 0.17 18.43
CA LEU A 7 -1.08 1.31 17.62
C LEU A 7 -1.07 0.89 16.16
N PHE A 8 -1.94 1.49 15.37
CA PHE A 8 -2.10 1.19 13.94
C PHE A 8 -1.36 2.23 13.09
N LEU A 9 -0.27 1.84 12.43
CA LEU A 9 0.45 2.68 11.49
C LEU A 9 -0.17 2.56 10.11
N THR A 10 -0.71 3.67 9.61
CA THR A 10 -1.39 3.72 8.32
C THR A 10 -1.36 5.13 7.75
N GLU A 11 -1.68 5.28 6.48
CA GLU A 11 -2.03 6.59 5.95
C GLU A 11 -3.29 7.10 6.66
N ALA A 12 -3.35 8.41 6.92
CA ALA A 12 -4.45 9.01 7.67
C ALA A 12 -5.81 8.54 7.15
N THR A 13 -6.62 7.95 8.02
CA THR A 13 -7.86 7.24 7.63
C THR A 13 -8.95 8.15 7.05
N TYR A 14 -8.74 9.46 7.04
CA TYR A 14 -9.59 10.44 6.34
C TYR A 14 -9.09 10.76 4.92
N LEU A 15 -8.01 10.14 4.44
CA LEU A 15 -7.52 10.29 3.07
C LEU A 15 -8.19 9.28 2.13
N ASN A 16 -8.24 9.64 0.84
CA ASN A 16 -8.83 8.79 -0.21
C ASN A 16 -7.78 7.88 -0.85
N THR A 17 -7.13 7.03 -0.04
CA THR A 17 -6.12 6.07 -0.51
C THR A 17 -6.52 4.65 -0.13
N GLY A 18 -5.95 3.66 -0.82
CA GLY A 18 -6.24 2.25 -0.56
C GLY A 18 -5.89 1.83 0.87
N TYR A 19 -4.73 2.26 1.38
CA TYR A 19 -4.30 1.98 2.75
C TYR A 19 -5.22 2.64 3.78
N ALA A 20 -5.57 3.92 3.58
CA ALA A 20 -6.46 4.65 4.48
C ALA A 20 -7.87 4.02 4.54
N THR A 21 -8.44 3.68 3.39
CA THR A 21 -9.77 3.05 3.30
C THR A 21 -9.80 1.69 4.00
N TYR A 22 -8.82 0.84 3.74
CA TYR A 22 -8.72 -0.46 4.40
C TYR A 22 -8.55 -0.32 5.90
N SER A 23 -7.59 0.49 6.34
CA SER A 23 -7.30 0.69 7.76
C SER A 23 -8.48 1.23 8.54
N LYS A 24 -9.20 2.21 7.96
CA LYS A 24 -10.42 2.76 8.57
C LYS A 24 -11.44 1.68 8.90
N GLN A 25 -11.67 0.76 7.95
CA GLN A 25 -12.61 -0.34 8.14
C GLN A 25 -12.12 -1.32 9.23
N ILE A 26 -10.84 -1.68 9.23
CA ILE A 26 -10.25 -2.59 10.23
C ILE A 26 -10.27 -1.98 11.62
N ILE A 27 -9.82 -0.72 11.78
CA ILE A 27 -9.81 -0.02 13.07
C ILE A 27 -11.22 0.05 13.65
N GLN A 28 -12.22 0.42 12.83
CA GLN A 28 -13.60 0.48 13.29
C GLN A 28 -14.09 -0.89 13.77
N LYS A 29 -13.82 -1.96 13.02
CA LYS A 29 -14.18 -3.33 13.41
C LYS A 29 -13.50 -3.78 14.71
N LEU A 30 -12.22 -3.46 14.88
CA LEU A 30 -11.50 -3.76 16.13
C LEU A 30 -12.12 -3.04 17.34
N ILE A 31 -12.44 -1.76 17.18
CA ILE A 31 -13.10 -0.95 18.23
C ILE A 31 -14.48 -1.51 18.57
N ASP A 32 -15.28 -1.87 17.56
CA ASP A 32 -16.65 -2.39 17.72
C ASP A 32 -16.68 -3.70 18.55
N THR A 33 -15.57 -4.45 18.60
CA THR A 33 -15.47 -5.62 19.50
C THR A 33 -15.51 -5.25 20.97
N GLY A 34 -15.22 -4.01 21.34
CA GLY A 34 -15.10 -3.54 22.72
C GLY A 34 -13.87 -4.05 23.48
N ARG A 35 -13.06 -4.95 22.90
CA ARG A 35 -11.92 -5.61 23.54
C ARG A 35 -10.63 -4.80 23.50
N PHE A 36 -10.48 -3.94 22.52
CA PHE A 36 -9.24 -3.22 22.22
C PHE A 36 -9.39 -1.71 22.43
N GLU A 37 -8.29 -1.08 22.78
CA GLU A 37 -8.07 0.36 22.69
C GLU A 37 -7.16 0.59 21.49
N VAL A 38 -7.65 1.27 20.45
CA VAL A 38 -6.91 1.46 19.20
C VAL A 38 -6.56 2.93 19.05
N ALA A 39 -5.30 3.20 18.73
CA ALA A 39 -4.83 4.50 18.28
C ALA A 39 -4.27 4.40 16.85
N GLU A 40 -4.44 5.45 16.08
CA GLU A 40 -3.92 5.58 14.71
C GLU A 40 -2.70 6.51 14.70
N PHE A 41 -1.60 6.03 14.13
CA PHE A 41 -0.50 6.91 13.72
C PHE A 41 -0.66 7.24 12.25
N SER A 42 -1.16 8.45 12.01
CA SER A 42 -1.68 8.92 10.72
C SER A 42 -0.58 9.47 9.83
N ILE A 43 -0.01 8.62 8.99
CA ILE A 43 0.98 9.02 7.99
C ILE A 43 0.33 9.93 6.95
N TYR A 44 1.03 10.99 6.54
CA TYR A 44 0.50 12.11 5.75
C TYR A 44 -0.65 12.86 6.43
N GLY A 45 -0.95 12.53 7.68
CA GLY A 45 -1.95 13.24 8.46
C GLY A 45 -1.45 14.62 8.85
N ASN A 46 -2.20 15.67 8.45
CA ASN A 46 -1.92 17.05 8.85
C ASN A 46 -2.63 17.34 10.19
N PRO A 47 -1.91 17.85 11.18
CA PRO A 47 -2.51 18.19 12.48
C PRO A 47 -3.66 19.20 12.38
N GLY A 48 -3.58 20.18 11.45
CA GLY A 48 -4.61 21.18 11.20
C GLY A 48 -5.79 20.73 10.32
N ASP A 49 -5.82 19.48 9.83
CA ASP A 49 -6.89 19.02 8.94
C ASP A 49 -8.22 18.85 9.68
N SER A 50 -9.24 19.59 9.23
CA SER A 50 -10.58 19.56 9.85
C SER A 50 -11.22 18.17 9.83
N ARG A 51 -10.87 17.31 8.88
CA ARG A 51 -11.38 15.94 8.75
C ARG A 51 -10.96 15.03 9.91
N ARG A 52 -9.86 15.35 10.62
CA ARG A 52 -9.45 14.65 11.85
C ARG A 52 -10.57 14.62 12.90
N LYS A 53 -11.38 15.68 12.98
CA LYS A 53 -12.50 15.77 13.94
C LYS A 53 -13.56 14.69 13.73
N SER A 54 -13.59 14.04 12.57
CA SER A 54 -14.50 12.93 12.29
C SER A 54 -13.99 11.58 12.78
N ILE A 55 -12.71 11.49 13.15
CA ILE A 55 -12.08 10.26 13.65
C ILE A 55 -12.53 10.02 15.09
N LYS A 56 -13.03 8.81 15.38
CA LYS A 56 -13.61 8.46 16.69
C LYS A 56 -12.60 7.82 17.65
N TRP A 57 -11.37 7.62 17.24
CA TRP A 57 -10.29 7.04 18.03
C TRP A 57 -9.12 7.99 18.16
N LYS A 58 -8.20 7.69 19.08
CA LYS A 58 -7.00 8.50 19.28
C LYS A 58 -6.18 8.51 17.99
N ASN A 59 -5.79 9.71 17.55
CA ASN A 59 -5.14 9.92 16.26
C ASN A 59 -3.91 10.82 16.41
N TYR A 60 -2.75 10.31 16.03
CA TYR A 60 -1.48 11.01 16.03
C TYR A 60 -1.09 11.42 14.62
N ALA A 61 -1.12 12.70 14.31
CA ALA A 61 -0.72 13.21 13.00
C ALA A 61 0.80 13.10 12.80
N ASN A 62 1.24 12.64 11.62
CA ASN A 62 2.67 12.55 11.31
C ASN A 62 3.25 13.83 10.71
N MET A 63 2.46 14.60 9.94
CA MET A 63 2.99 15.85 9.38
C MET A 63 3.30 16.85 10.50
N PRO A 64 4.36 17.66 10.33
CA PRO A 64 4.71 18.67 11.33
C PRO A 64 3.69 19.80 11.33
N ASP A 65 3.59 20.51 12.45
CA ASP A 65 2.95 21.82 12.47
C ASP A 65 3.77 22.80 11.64
N PRO A 66 3.20 23.42 10.61
CA PRO A 66 3.92 24.42 9.82
C PRO A 66 4.40 25.63 10.63
N GLN A 67 3.78 25.89 11.79
CA GLN A 67 4.14 27.00 12.68
C GLN A 67 5.25 26.63 13.69
N ASN A 68 5.56 25.33 13.83
CA ASN A 68 6.63 24.85 14.70
C ASN A 68 7.89 24.52 13.87
N GLU A 69 8.85 25.45 13.87
CA GLU A 69 10.11 25.33 13.10
C GLU A 69 10.93 24.09 13.48
N GLU A 70 10.92 23.68 14.75
CA GLU A 70 11.65 22.50 15.21
C GLU A 70 11.03 21.22 14.66
N HIS A 71 9.69 21.13 14.66
CA HIS A 71 8.97 20.01 14.05
C HIS A 71 9.21 19.94 12.53
N VAL A 72 9.16 21.08 11.83
CA VAL A 72 9.45 21.14 10.39
C VAL A 72 10.87 20.70 10.11
N LYS A 73 11.85 21.19 10.89
CA LYS A 73 13.25 20.79 10.76
C LYS A 73 13.46 19.32 11.05
N ALA A 74 12.85 18.78 12.10
CA ALA A 74 12.93 17.36 12.42
C ALA A 74 12.32 16.50 11.30
N TYR A 75 11.13 16.85 10.82
CA TYR A 75 10.45 16.14 9.75
C TYR A 75 11.25 16.14 8.44
N THR A 76 11.80 17.29 8.04
CA THR A 76 12.53 17.43 6.77
C THR A 76 13.98 16.91 6.84
N SER A 77 14.50 16.62 8.04
CA SER A 77 15.87 16.14 8.23
C SER A 77 16.16 14.80 7.57
N HIS A 78 15.14 14.00 7.30
CA HIS A 78 15.29 12.66 6.72
C HIS A 78 14.07 12.25 5.87
N PRO A 79 14.25 11.66 4.67
CA PRO A 79 13.13 11.29 3.82
C PRO A 79 12.15 10.28 4.45
N ILE A 80 12.62 9.36 5.30
CA ILE A 80 11.76 8.35 5.96
C ILE A 80 10.84 8.98 7.03
N ASN A 81 11.12 10.21 7.48
CA ASN A 81 10.27 10.91 8.42
C ASN A 81 8.86 11.16 7.87
N GLN A 82 8.71 11.26 6.55
CA GLN A 82 7.39 11.31 5.91
C GLN A 82 6.53 10.08 6.23
N PHE A 83 7.16 8.94 6.55
CA PHE A 83 6.49 7.69 6.90
C PHE A 83 6.31 7.48 8.42
N GLY A 84 6.79 8.41 9.26
CA GLY A 84 6.54 8.41 10.70
C GLY A 84 7.77 8.23 11.60
N MET A 85 8.96 7.97 11.06
CA MET A 85 10.16 7.65 11.86
C MET A 85 10.49 8.72 12.92
N TRP A 86 10.30 10.00 12.63
CA TRP A 86 10.71 11.09 13.50
C TRP A 86 9.91 11.22 14.82
N ARG A 87 8.68 10.67 14.85
CA ARG A 87 7.76 10.75 16.01
C ARG A 87 7.40 9.40 16.63
N PHE A 88 7.77 8.29 15.99
CA PHE A 88 7.28 6.96 16.37
C PHE A 88 7.53 6.62 17.84
N GLU A 89 8.76 6.85 18.33
CA GLU A 89 9.10 6.56 19.71
C GLU A 89 8.30 7.42 20.70
N ARG A 90 8.05 8.69 20.38
CA ARG A 90 7.22 9.59 21.22
C ARG A 90 5.77 9.10 21.28
N VAL A 91 5.20 8.71 20.13
CA VAL A 91 3.86 8.12 20.06
C VAL A 91 3.79 6.83 20.89
N CYS A 92 4.81 6.00 20.82
CA CYS A 92 4.89 4.80 21.63
C CYS A 92 4.95 5.10 23.13
N LEU A 93 5.67 6.14 23.55
CA LEU A 93 5.74 6.55 24.96
C LEU A 93 4.41 7.09 25.48
N ASP A 94 3.65 7.82 24.66
CA ASP A 94 2.34 8.34 25.07
C ASP A 94 1.27 7.25 25.09
N PHE A 95 1.23 6.40 24.07
CA PHE A 95 0.18 5.39 23.95
C PHE A 95 0.49 4.09 24.66
N GLU A 96 1.76 3.72 24.84
CA GLU A 96 2.23 2.44 25.43
C GLU A 96 1.57 1.22 24.76
N PRO A 97 1.75 0.98 23.45
CA PRO A 97 1.06 -0.10 22.75
C PRO A 97 1.51 -1.49 23.23
N ASP A 98 0.56 -2.43 23.31
CA ASP A 98 0.87 -3.86 23.43
C ASP A 98 1.27 -4.45 22.08
N CYS A 99 0.59 -3.97 21.02
CA CYS A 99 0.82 -4.38 19.64
C CYS A 99 0.97 -3.14 18.76
N VAL A 100 1.90 -3.22 17.80
CA VAL A 100 2.04 -2.26 16.71
C VAL A 100 1.66 -2.98 15.42
N PHE A 101 0.69 -2.43 14.69
CA PHE A 101 0.22 -2.94 13.42
C PHE A 101 0.64 -2.00 12.29
N ALA A 102 1.32 -2.53 11.26
CA ALA A 102 1.72 -1.80 10.06
C ALA A 102 1.32 -2.56 8.81
N LEU A 103 1.04 -1.85 7.71
CA LEU A 103 0.49 -2.48 6.51
C LEU A 103 0.92 -1.82 5.19
N ARG A 104 2.15 -1.33 5.16
CA ARG A 104 2.69 -0.65 3.97
C ARG A 104 3.94 -1.35 3.46
N ASP A 105 4.52 -0.78 2.41
CA ASP A 105 5.73 -1.29 1.80
C ASP A 105 6.90 -1.35 2.79
N PHE A 106 7.83 -2.27 2.56
CA PHE A 106 8.96 -2.53 3.45
C PHE A 106 9.74 -1.26 3.85
N TRP A 107 10.09 -0.43 2.88
CA TRP A 107 10.86 0.81 3.13
C TRP A 107 10.08 1.87 3.93
N MET A 108 8.76 1.80 3.96
CA MET A 108 7.93 2.75 4.69
C MET A 108 7.93 2.46 6.18
N ASP A 109 7.87 1.19 6.58
CA ASP A 109 7.65 0.78 7.97
C ASP A 109 8.86 0.09 8.62
N SER A 110 9.98 -0.06 7.91
CA SER A 110 11.20 -0.70 8.42
C SER A 110 11.78 -0.03 9.68
N PHE A 111 11.50 1.25 9.92
CA PHE A 111 11.93 1.95 11.13
C PHE A 111 11.28 1.38 12.41
N VAL A 112 10.07 0.82 12.32
CA VAL A 112 9.39 0.14 13.45
C VAL A 112 10.20 -1.06 13.92
N TYR A 113 10.66 -1.87 12.96
CA TYR A 113 11.53 -3.01 13.23
C TYR A 113 12.85 -2.60 13.90
N ASN A 114 13.38 -1.42 13.56
CA ASN A 114 14.62 -0.87 14.09
C ASN A 114 14.43 0.01 15.36
N SER A 115 13.20 0.17 15.84
CA SER A 115 12.92 0.94 17.04
C SER A 115 13.60 0.35 18.29
N PRO A 116 14.16 1.16 19.21
CA PRO A 116 14.66 0.69 20.48
C PRO A 116 13.57 0.02 21.34
N TYR A 117 12.31 0.32 21.09
CA TYR A 117 11.17 -0.28 21.81
C TYR A 117 10.64 -1.56 21.18
N ARG A 118 11.20 -2.03 20.04
CA ARG A 118 10.76 -3.23 19.34
C ARG A 118 10.67 -4.48 20.27
N ARG A 119 11.51 -4.55 21.30
CA ARG A 119 11.50 -5.62 22.27
C ARG A 119 10.33 -5.56 23.28
N ILE A 120 9.62 -4.43 23.36
CA ILE A 120 8.55 -4.20 24.35
C ILE A 120 7.21 -4.59 23.80
N PHE A 121 6.88 -4.16 22.58
CA PHE A 121 5.62 -4.45 21.91
C PHE A 121 5.74 -5.61 20.92
N ARG A 122 4.61 -6.27 20.63
CA ARG A 122 4.51 -7.23 19.54
C ARG A 122 4.26 -6.48 18.22
N PHE A 123 4.89 -6.95 17.15
CA PHE A 123 4.82 -6.29 15.84
C PHE A 123 4.15 -7.20 14.80
N ALA A 124 3.04 -6.73 14.26
CA ALA A 124 2.38 -7.34 13.12
C ALA A 124 2.60 -6.44 11.89
N TRP A 125 3.27 -6.97 10.88
CA TRP A 125 3.60 -6.20 9.68
C TRP A 125 3.09 -6.90 8.43
N MET A 126 2.12 -6.26 7.75
CA MET A 126 1.55 -6.74 6.49
C MET A 126 2.24 -6.05 5.31
N PRO A 127 3.25 -6.67 4.70
CA PRO A 127 3.96 -6.07 3.56
C PRO A 127 3.13 -6.14 2.28
N THR A 128 3.40 -5.19 1.38
CA THR A 128 2.88 -5.25 0.01
C THR A 128 3.77 -6.19 -0.81
N VAL A 129 3.31 -7.42 -1.01
CA VAL A 129 4.00 -8.42 -1.85
C VAL A 129 3.35 -8.42 -3.22
N ASP A 130 3.99 -7.83 -4.20
CA ASP A 130 3.46 -7.66 -5.57
C ASP A 130 4.32 -8.34 -6.66
N GLY A 131 5.43 -8.94 -6.30
CA GLY A 131 6.36 -9.63 -7.20
C GLY A 131 7.09 -10.78 -6.52
N MET A 132 7.77 -11.59 -7.31
CA MET A 132 8.64 -12.67 -6.83
C MET A 132 9.92 -12.75 -7.69
N PRO A 133 11.07 -13.20 -7.11
CA PRO A 133 11.27 -13.44 -5.68
C PRO A 133 11.28 -12.12 -4.89
N GLN A 134 10.97 -12.19 -3.59
CA GLN A 134 11.19 -11.09 -2.67
C GLN A 134 12.69 -10.98 -2.34
N ASN A 135 13.12 -9.78 -1.94
CA ASN A 135 14.50 -9.57 -1.52
C ASN A 135 14.84 -10.46 -0.29
N GLU A 136 16.01 -11.11 -0.32
CA GLU A 136 16.43 -12.03 0.74
C GLU A 136 16.54 -11.35 2.11
N GLU A 137 17.04 -10.10 2.15
CA GLU A 137 17.13 -9.36 3.39
C GLU A 137 15.75 -9.02 3.96
N TRP A 138 14.74 -8.81 3.12
CA TRP A 138 13.36 -8.63 3.58
C TRP A 138 12.80 -9.90 4.19
N ILE A 139 13.04 -11.05 3.56
CA ILE A 139 12.65 -12.36 4.08
C ILE A 139 13.29 -12.60 5.46
N ASP A 140 14.56 -12.25 5.63
CA ASP A 140 15.26 -12.35 6.91
C ASP A 140 14.63 -11.46 7.99
N VAL A 141 14.21 -10.24 7.65
CA VAL A 141 13.49 -9.36 8.58
C VAL A 141 12.12 -9.93 8.93
N PHE A 142 11.36 -10.39 7.94
CA PHE A 142 10.04 -10.96 8.19
C PHE A 142 10.09 -12.25 9.02
N ASN A 143 11.18 -13.01 8.97
CA ASN A 143 11.42 -14.15 9.87
C ASN A 143 11.47 -13.76 11.35
N ASP A 144 11.77 -12.50 11.66
CA ASP A 144 11.89 -11.94 13.02
C ASP A 144 10.68 -11.08 13.44
N VAL A 145 9.74 -10.84 12.53
CA VAL A 145 8.48 -10.16 12.86
C VAL A 145 7.53 -11.13 13.55
N ASP A 146 6.84 -10.70 14.60
CA ASP A 146 5.97 -11.61 15.40
C ASP A 146 4.84 -12.19 14.56
N TYR A 147 4.20 -11.38 13.71
CA TYR A 147 3.12 -11.79 12.80
C TYR A 147 3.24 -11.09 11.46
N VAL A 148 3.07 -11.84 10.37
CA VAL A 148 3.09 -11.30 9.00
C VAL A 148 1.75 -11.59 8.31
N PRO A 149 0.72 -10.74 8.54
CA PRO A 149 -0.51 -10.84 7.78
C PRO A 149 -0.25 -10.59 6.30
N THR A 150 -1.06 -11.17 5.43
CA THR A 150 -0.92 -11.00 3.97
C THR A 150 -2.19 -10.48 3.34
N TYR A 151 -2.06 -9.69 2.27
CA TYR A 151 -3.20 -9.19 1.51
C TYR A 151 -3.90 -10.29 0.70
N SER A 152 -3.15 -11.31 0.29
CA SER A 152 -3.62 -12.36 -0.61
C SER A 152 -3.04 -13.73 -0.25
N LEU A 153 -3.68 -14.79 -0.71
CA LEU A 153 -3.13 -16.15 -0.62
C LEU A 153 -1.86 -16.29 -1.47
N TRP A 154 -1.78 -15.57 -2.60
CA TRP A 154 -0.58 -15.55 -3.42
C TRP A 154 0.61 -14.99 -2.63
N ALA A 155 0.46 -13.84 -1.96
CA ALA A 155 1.50 -13.24 -1.13
C ALA A 155 1.94 -14.19 0.00
N LYS A 156 0.96 -14.84 0.66
CA LYS A 156 1.23 -15.87 1.68
C LYS A 156 2.09 -17.00 1.12
N GLY A 157 1.71 -17.55 -0.04
CA GLY A 157 2.46 -18.62 -0.69
C GLY A 157 3.90 -18.25 -1.05
N ILE A 158 4.14 -17.01 -1.51
CA ILE A 158 5.49 -16.51 -1.81
C ILE A 158 6.34 -16.43 -0.54
N LEU A 159 5.82 -15.81 0.53
CA LEU A 159 6.55 -15.67 1.79
C LEU A 159 6.82 -17.03 2.45
N ASP A 160 5.84 -17.92 2.49
CA ASP A 160 5.99 -19.28 3.03
C ASP A 160 7.07 -20.07 2.27
N THR A 161 7.03 -20.03 0.94
CA THR A 161 7.98 -20.77 0.09
C THR A 161 9.40 -20.24 0.24
N GLN A 162 9.59 -18.91 0.15
CA GLN A 162 10.93 -18.33 0.20
C GLN A 162 11.58 -18.42 1.59
N SER A 163 10.78 -18.35 2.66
CA SER A 163 11.29 -18.49 4.03
C SER A 163 11.47 -19.96 4.47
N GLY A 164 11.00 -20.91 3.67
CA GLY A 164 10.91 -22.33 4.08
C GLY A 164 9.97 -22.51 5.28
N GLY A 165 8.89 -21.72 5.35
CA GLY A 165 7.88 -21.75 6.42
C GLY A 165 8.33 -21.13 7.75
N LYS A 166 9.39 -20.32 7.77
CA LYS A 166 9.91 -19.68 8.99
C LYS A 166 9.15 -18.40 9.35
N ILE A 167 8.64 -17.69 8.35
CA ILE A 167 7.82 -16.50 8.60
C ILE A 167 6.48 -16.93 9.21
N ASN A 168 6.08 -16.29 10.30
CA ASN A 168 4.75 -16.48 10.90
C ASN A 168 3.69 -15.76 10.06
N THR A 169 3.39 -16.30 8.87
CA THR A 169 2.39 -15.73 7.97
C THR A 169 0.98 -16.01 8.47
N VAL A 170 0.13 -14.99 8.46
CA VAL A 170 -1.27 -15.06 8.92
C VAL A 170 -2.22 -14.55 7.83
N GLY A 171 -3.40 -15.09 7.76
CA GLY A 171 -4.44 -14.60 6.84
C GLY A 171 -4.69 -15.51 5.65
N PRO A 172 -5.23 -14.98 4.55
CA PRO A 172 -5.18 -13.57 4.14
C PRO A 172 -6.13 -12.65 4.91
N ALA A 173 -5.69 -11.41 5.14
CA ALA A 173 -6.49 -10.30 5.63
C ALA A 173 -6.80 -9.37 4.44
N SER A 174 -7.55 -9.87 3.50
CA SER A 174 -7.80 -9.20 2.21
C SER A 174 -8.61 -7.93 2.38
N PRO A 175 -8.27 -6.82 1.71
CA PRO A 175 -9.12 -5.65 1.61
C PRO A 175 -10.51 -5.97 1.05
N SER A 176 -11.50 -5.19 1.46
CA SER A 176 -12.87 -5.25 1.00
C SER A 176 -13.29 -3.93 0.37
N ALA A 177 -14.39 -3.94 -0.36
CA ALA A 177 -15.00 -2.71 -0.84
C ALA A 177 -15.79 -2.02 0.29
N PRO A 178 -15.92 -0.67 0.27
CA PRO A 178 -16.84 0.06 1.11
C PRO A 178 -18.30 -0.39 0.94
N VAL A 179 -19.15 -0.12 1.94
CA VAL A 179 -20.54 -0.63 1.99
C VAL A 179 -21.44 -0.12 0.86
N GLU A 180 -21.09 0.99 0.24
CA GLU A 180 -21.82 1.59 -0.88
C GLU A 180 -21.66 0.77 -2.18
N PHE A 181 -20.61 -0.08 -2.27
CA PHE A 181 -20.34 -0.88 -3.45
C PHE A 181 -21.20 -2.15 -3.45
N ILE A 182 -22.40 -2.00 -3.95
CA ILE A 182 -23.40 -3.08 -4.09
C ILE A 182 -23.91 -3.13 -5.53
N PRO A 183 -24.49 -4.25 -5.97
CA PRO A 183 -25.18 -4.31 -7.25
C PRO A 183 -26.35 -3.31 -7.30
N MET A 184 -26.38 -2.47 -8.34
CA MET A 184 -27.42 -1.48 -8.62
C MET A 184 -27.98 -1.71 -10.03
N ASP A 185 -29.11 -1.07 -10.35
CA ASP A 185 -29.64 -1.09 -11.71
C ASP A 185 -28.69 -0.34 -12.66
N GLN A 186 -28.24 -1.02 -13.69
CA GLN A 186 -27.25 -0.50 -14.62
C GLN A 186 -27.78 0.65 -15.47
N GLU A 187 -29.03 0.54 -15.95
CA GLU A 187 -29.63 1.58 -16.80
C GLU A 187 -29.90 2.85 -16.00
N GLU A 188 -30.32 2.72 -14.74
CA GLU A 188 -30.55 3.85 -13.83
C GLU A 188 -29.22 4.55 -13.52
N CYS A 189 -28.18 3.81 -13.15
CA CYS A 189 -26.83 4.38 -12.94
C CYS A 189 -26.31 5.13 -14.19
N ARG A 190 -26.48 4.56 -15.39
CA ARG A 190 -26.09 5.22 -16.63
C ARG A 190 -26.87 6.50 -16.90
N LYS A 191 -28.18 6.53 -16.63
CA LYS A 191 -29.02 7.74 -16.75
C LYS A 191 -28.54 8.84 -15.80
N GLU A 192 -28.32 8.50 -14.54
CA GLU A 192 -27.86 9.45 -13.53
C GLU A 192 -26.49 10.05 -13.86
N LEU A 193 -25.57 9.24 -14.37
CA LEU A 193 -24.21 9.68 -14.72
C LEU A 193 -24.09 10.22 -16.16
N GLY A 194 -25.19 10.34 -16.91
CA GLY A 194 -25.18 10.84 -18.28
C GLY A 194 -24.44 9.96 -19.27
N LEU A 195 -24.34 8.64 -19.00
CA LEU A 195 -23.67 7.68 -19.87
C LEU A 195 -24.67 7.11 -20.93
N PRO A 196 -24.17 6.71 -22.10
CA PRO A 196 -25.05 6.22 -23.16
C PRO A 196 -25.73 4.92 -22.76
N ILE A 197 -27.06 4.88 -22.93
CA ILE A 197 -27.89 3.69 -22.74
C ILE A 197 -27.78 2.80 -23.99
N ASN A 198 -28.02 1.48 -23.88
CA ASN A 198 -27.92 0.51 -24.98
C ASN A 198 -26.51 0.41 -25.61
N THR A 199 -25.50 0.70 -24.83
CA THR A 199 -24.09 0.53 -25.18
C THR A 199 -23.44 -0.53 -24.27
N LYS A 200 -22.22 -0.90 -24.59
CA LYS A 200 -21.38 -1.79 -23.80
C LYS A 200 -20.17 -1.00 -23.29
N ILE A 201 -19.98 -0.98 -21.99
CA ILE A 201 -18.92 -0.18 -21.36
C ILE A 201 -17.93 -1.12 -20.66
N ILE A 202 -16.68 -1.06 -21.13
CA ILE A 202 -15.53 -1.72 -20.50
C ILE A 202 -14.88 -0.71 -19.57
N GLY A 203 -14.80 -1.00 -18.27
CA GLY A 203 -14.23 -0.08 -17.28
C GLY A 203 -12.83 -0.47 -16.83
N MET A 204 -12.00 0.52 -16.59
CA MET A 204 -10.77 0.41 -15.80
C MET A 204 -10.69 1.59 -14.83
N VAL A 205 -10.52 1.30 -13.55
CA VAL A 205 -10.33 2.27 -12.47
C VAL A 205 -8.91 2.08 -11.93
N ALA A 206 -8.04 3.05 -12.11
CA ALA A 206 -6.67 2.97 -11.62
C ALA A 206 -6.00 4.34 -11.67
N ARG A 207 -5.05 4.61 -10.79
CA ARG A 207 -4.13 5.73 -10.96
C ARG A 207 -3.26 5.49 -12.20
N ASN A 208 -2.98 6.52 -12.98
CA ASN A 208 -2.12 6.42 -14.16
C ASN A 208 -0.64 6.31 -13.73
N GLN A 209 -0.22 5.09 -13.51
CA GLN A 209 1.15 4.69 -13.16
C GLN A 209 1.70 3.72 -14.20
N ARG A 210 3.04 3.64 -14.34
CA ARG A 210 3.68 2.77 -15.35
C ARG A 210 3.25 1.30 -15.26
N ARG A 211 3.08 0.78 -14.05
CA ARG A 211 2.66 -0.61 -13.81
C ARG A 211 1.21 -0.91 -14.24
N LYS A 212 0.38 0.13 -14.39
CA LYS A 212 -0.97 0.03 -14.94
C LYS A 212 -0.89 0.18 -16.45
N LEU A 213 -0.95 -0.92 -17.14
CA LEU A 213 -0.55 -1.05 -18.54
C LEU A 213 -1.64 -0.53 -19.52
N PHE A 214 -2.00 0.75 -19.38
CA PHE A 214 -2.94 1.43 -20.28
C PHE A 214 -2.62 1.25 -21.77
N PRO A 215 -1.34 1.25 -22.22
CA PRO A 215 -1.04 1.00 -23.63
C PRO A 215 -1.55 -0.35 -24.13
N VAL A 216 -1.39 -1.40 -23.32
CA VAL A 216 -1.83 -2.75 -23.68
C VAL A 216 -3.36 -2.81 -23.74
N LEU A 217 -4.05 -2.20 -22.76
CA LEU A 217 -5.51 -2.14 -22.73
C LEU A 217 -6.09 -1.37 -23.95
N ILE A 218 -5.57 -0.16 -24.21
CA ILE A 218 -6.09 0.70 -25.30
C ILE A 218 -5.86 0.03 -26.65
N LYS A 219 -4.69 -0.60 -26.83
CA LYS A 219 -4.38 -1.34 -28.05
C LYS A 219 -5.28 -2.56 -28.24
N ALA A 220 -5.50 -3.36 -27.18
CA ALA A 220 -6.42 -4.49 -27.21
C ALA A 220 -7.86 -4.06 -27.53
N PHE A 221 -8.32 -2.94 -26.94
CA PHE A 221 -9.64 -2.39 -27.25
C PHE A 221 -9.76 -1.92 -28.70
N SER A 222 -8.76 -1.23 -29.25
CA SER A 222 -8.71 -0.84 -30.68
C SER A 222 -8.80 -2.07 -31.57
N ARG A 223 -8.01 -3.11 -31.26
CA ARG A 223 -8.02 -4.38 -31.99
C ARG A 223 -9.41 -5.06 -31.94
N TYR A 224 -10.03 -5.11 -30.76
CA TYR A 224 -11.40 -5.62 -30.59
C TYR A 224 -12.38 -4.89 -31.53
N LEU A 225 -12.35 -3.57 -31.57
CA LEU A 225 -13.23 -2.78 -32.44
C LEU A 225 -12.99 -3.06 -33.94
N LYS A 226 -11.72 -3.19 -34.36
CA LYS A 226 -11.34 -3.51 -35.75
C LYS A 226 -11.79 -4.92 -36.16
N GLU A 227 -11.65 -5.90 -35.26
CA GLU A 227 -12.02 -7.30 -35.53
C GLU A 227 -13.54 -7.56 -35.54
N THR A 228 -14.30 -6.82 -34.71
CA THR A 228 -15.74 -7.06 -34.55
C THR A 228 -16.63 -6.06 -35.27
N GLY A 229 -16.10 -4.88 -35.58
CA GLY A 229 -16.92 -3.78 -36.09
C GLY A 229 -17.95 -3.25 -35.07
N ASP A 230 -17.82 -3.55 -33.78
CA ASP A 230 -18.78 -3.17 -32.74
C ASP A 230 -18.89 -1.64 -32.61
N LYS A 231 -20.08 -1.11 -32.95
CA LYS A 231 -20.37 0.33 -32.87
C LYS A 231 -20.90 0.77 -31.53
N LYS A 232 -21.15 -0.17 -30.58
CA LYS A 232 -21.77 0.09 -29.28
C LYS A 232 -20.79 -0.01 -28.11
N ALA A 233 -19.58 -0.51 -28.32
CA ALA A 233 -18.57 -0.66 -27.28
C ALA A 233 -17.82 0.65 -27.00
N TYR A 234 -17.62 0.93 -25.73
CA TYR A 234 -16.83 2.05 -25.19
C TYR A 234 -15.86 1.53 -24.15
N LEU A 235 -14.67 2.16 -24.10
CA LEU A 235 -13.72 2.01 -23.02
C LEU A 235 -13.89 3.19 -22.07
N TYR A 236 -14.10 2.92 -20.78
CA TYR A 236 -14.19 3.93 -19.74
C TYR A 236 -12.95 3.89 -18.87
N LEU A 237 -12.25 5.01 -18.75
CA LEU A 237 -11.05 5.16 -17.94
C LEU A 237 -11.34 6.12 -16.76
N HIS A 238 -11.44 5.59 -15.54
CA HIS A 238 -11.43 6.41 -14.34
C HIS A 238 -9.99 6.51 -13.83
N THR A 239 -9.29 7.56 -14.22
CA THR A 239 -7.85 7.68 -13.98
C THR A 239 -7.38 9.14 -14.00
N SER A 240 -6.30 9.42 -13.28
CA SER A 240 -5.62 10.72 -13.29
C SER A 240 -4.86 10.96 -14.60
N PHE A 241 -4.90 12.21 -15.08
CA PHE A 241 -4.10 12.67 -16.22
C PHE A 241 -3.93 14.19 -16.18
N PRO A 242 -2.68 14.72 -16.29
CA PRO A 242 -1.41 14.00 -16.34
C PRO A 242 -1.04 13.36 -14.98
N ASP A 243 -0.22 12.31 -15.01
CA ASP A 243 0.34 11.65 -13.83
C ASP A 243 1.71 11.04 -14.22
N SER A 244 2.35 10.33 -13.30
CA SER A 244 3.66 9.70 -13.48
C SER A 244 3.70 8.54 -14.51
N GLY A 245 2.56 8.16 -15.08
CA GLY A 245 2.41 7.03 -15.98
C GLY A 245 2.55 7.35 -17.47
N TRP A 246 1.44 7.20 -18.17
CA TRP A 246 1.36 7.18 -19.64
C TRP A 246 0.70 8.45 -20.17
N ASN A 247 1.12 8.89 -21.37
CA ASN A 247 0.41 9.93 -22.11
C ASN A 247 -0.85 9.33 -22.75
N LEU A 248 -1.97 9.40 -22.03
CA LEU A 248 -3.24 8.83 -22.47
C LEU A 248 -3.77 9.46 -23.76
N GLY A 249 -3.62 10.78 -23.90
CA GLY A 249 -4.04 11.48 -25.11
C GLY A 249 -3.37 10.94 -26.38
N GLN A 250 -2.04 10.76 -26.32
CA GLN A 250 -1.28 10.19 -27.42
C GLN A 250 -1.70 8.73 -27.69
N LEU A 251 -1.85 7.91 -26.63
CA LEU A 251 -2.26 6.51 -26.79
C LEU A 251 -3.65 6.37 -27.43
N ILE A 252 -4.62 7.19 -27.01
CA ILE A 252 -5.99 7.20 -27.54
C ILE A 252 -5.99 7.62 -29.01
N HIS A 253 -5.20 8.64 -29.35
CA HIS A 253 -5.06 9.11 -30.72
C HIS A 253 -4.41 8.06 -31.63
N ASP A 254 -3.24 7.53 -31.23
CA ASP A 254 -2.45 6.60 -32.06
C ASP A 254 -3.16 5.27 -32.31
N ASN A 255 -4.07 4.88 -31.41
CA ASN A 255 -4.89 3.68 -31.56
C ASN A 255 -6.26 3.96 -32.23
N GLU A 256 -6.53 5.19 -32.69
CA GLU A 256 -7.74 5.59 -33.41
C GLU A 256 -9.05 5.35 -32.65
N VAL A 257 -9.02 5.51 -31.30
CA VAL A 257 -10.18 5.24 -30.42
C VAL A 257 -10.75 6.50 -29.74
N SER A 258 -10.38 7.70 -30.18
CA SER A 258 -10.78 8.98 -29.56
C SER A 258 -12.30 9.13 -29.38
N SER A 259 -13.12 8.63 -30.31
CA SER A 259 -14.58 8.66 -30.23
C SER A 259 -15.20 7.49 -29.42
N ARG A 260 -14.37 6.69 -28.74
CA ARG A 260 -14.75 5.46 -28.05
C ARG A 260 -14.21 5.37 -26.62
N VAL A 261 -13.43 6.37 -26.18
CA VAL A 261 -12.88 6.42 -24.82
C VAL A 261 -13.59 7.50 -24.03
N LEU A 262 -14.21 7.08 -22.92
CA LEU A 262 -14.88 7.94 -21.94
C LEU A 262 -14.00 8.08 -20.71
N MET A 263 -14.08 9.23 -20.04
CA MET A 263 -13.37 9.49 -18.78
C MET A 263 -14.22 10.26 -17.80
N SER A 264 -13.81 10.18 -16.53
CA SER A 264 -14.35 10.96 -15.42
C SER A 264 -13.65 12.32 -15.33
N TYR A 265 -14.42 13.40 -15.29
CA TYR A 265 -13.93 14.75 -15.03
C TYR A 265 -14.58 15.32 -13.79
N VAL A 266 -13.81 16.01 -12.96
CA VAL A 266 -14.29 16.69 -11.74
C VAL A 266 -13.78 18.13 -11.76
N CYS A 267 -14.67 19.07 -11.50
CA CYS A 267 -14.33 20.48 -11.43
C CYS A 267 -13.68 20.85 -10.11
N GLU A 268 -12.44 21.35 -10.13
CA GLU A 268 -11.70 21.80 -8.94
C GLU A 268 -12.41 22.97 -8.22
N LYS A 269 -13.25 23.75 -8.93
CA LYS A 269 -13.94 24.93 -8.38
C LYS A 269 -15.27 24.61 -7.73
N CYS A 270 -16.12 23.80 -8.35
CA CYS A 270 -17.49 23.56 -7.88
C CYS A 270 -17.80 22.09 -7.57
N GLY A 271 -16.84 21.17 -7.76
CA GLY A 271 -17.03 19.74 -7.53
C GLY A 271 -17.94 19.03 -8.55
N HIS A 272 -18.40 19.74 -9.61
CA HIS A 272 -19.25 19.12 -10.63
C HIS A 272 -18.53 17.94 -11.30
N PHE A 273 -19.17 16.79 -11.27
CA PHE A 273 -18.71 15.54 -11.90
C PHE A 273 -19.40 15.33 -13.23
N GLU A 274 -18.67 14.87 -14.22
CA GLU A 274 -19.19 14.50 -15.53
C GLU A 274 -18.44 13.31 -16.16
N CYS A 275 -19.19 12.48 -16.87
CA CYS A 275 -18.67 11.41 -17.71
C CYS A 275 -18.71 11.86 -19.16
N CYS A 276 -17.56 12.01 -19.81
CA CYS A 276 -17.52 12.45 -21.19
C CYS A 276 -16.32 11.84 -21.96
N TYR A 277 -16.27 12.07 -23.28
CA TYR A 277 -15.10 11.67 -24.06
C TYR A 277 -13.84 12.33 -23.53
N PHE A 278 -12.72 11.63 -23.67
CA PHE A 278 -11.41 12.21 -23.36
C PHE A 278 -11.23 13.55 -24.09
N ASN A 279 -10.93 14.60 -23.35
CA ASN A 279 -10.83 15.97 -23.85
C ASN A 279 -9.62 16.72 -23.26
N ASP A 280 -8.49 16.02 -23.06
CA ASP A 280 -7.28 16.62 -22.48
C ASP A 280 -7.25 16.67 -20.93
N ALA A 281 -6.15 17.18 -20.41
CA ALA A 281 -5.86 17.32 -18.98
C ALA A 281 -6.78 18.31 -18.25
N ARG A 282 -7.40 19.25 -18.98
CA ARG A 282 -8.29 20.27 -18.42
C ARG A 282 -9.32 20.73 -19.45
N LYS A 283 -10.55 20.95 -19.02
CA LYS A 283 -11.65 21.42 -19.85
C LYS A 283 -12.55 22.40 -19.13
N GLN A 284 -13.44 23.03 -19.88
CA GLN A 284 -14.50 23.87 -19.31
C GLN A 284 -15.52 23.01 -18.57
N CYS A 285 -15.85 23.41 -17.35
CA CYS A 285 -16.85 22.75 -16.51
C CYS A 285 -18.26 23.10 -17.00
N LEU A 286 -19.11 22.09 -17.19
CA LEU A 286 -20.51 22.30 -17.57
C LEU A 286 -21.35 22.90 -16.45
N GLY A 287 -20.94 22.72 -15.18
CA GLY A 287 -21.68 23.23 -14.03
C GLY A 287 -21.44 24.73 -13.75
N CYS A 288 -20.18 25.19 -13.75
CA CYS A 288 -19.86 26.58 -13.38
C CYS A 288 -19.21 27.40 -14.50
N GLY A 289 -18.99 26.83 -15.69
CA GLY A 289 -18.39 27.49 -16.84
C GLY A 289 -16.89 27.79 -16.75
N ALA A 290 -16.24 27.50 -15.61
CA ALA A 290 -14.81 27.74 -15.43
C ALA A 290 -13.97 26.67 -16.13
N PHE A 291 -12.75 27.02 -16.58
CA PHE A 291 -11.79 26.08 -17.19
C PHE A 291 -10.99 25.34 -16.11
N THR A 292 -11.71 24.58 -15.26
CA THR A 292 -11.19 23.93 -14.04
C THR A 292 -11.65 22.47 -13.89
N SER A 293 -12.24 21.87 -14.92
CA SER A 293 -12.61 20.46 -14.91
C SER A 293 -11.42 19.62 -15.33
N VAL A 294 -10.97 18.70 -14.47
CA VAL A 294 -9.79 17.84 -14.64
C VAL A 294 -10.17 16.36 -14.55
N PRO A 295 -9.42 15.44 -15.16
CA PRO A 295 -9.61 14.01 -14.94
C PRO A 295 -9.55 13.67 -13.45
N ALA A 296 -10.47 12.80 -12.98
CA ALA A 296 -10.57 12.44 -11.58
C ALA A 296 -9.23 11.90 -11.03
N CYS A 297 -8.81 12.41 -9.90
CA CYS A 297 -7.55 12.05 -9.25
C CYS A 297 -7.75 11.93 -7.72
N VAL A 298 -6.68 11.62 -6.99
CA VAL A 298 -6.74 11.51 -5.52
C VAL A 298 -7.22 12.80 -4.84
N GLY A 299 -6.85 13.97 -5.39
CA GLY A 299 -7.25 15.28 -4.86
C GLY A 299 -8.67 15.69 -5.24
N THR A 300 -9.17 15.25 -6.39
CA THR A 300 -10.51 15.52 -6.93
C THR A 300 -11.25 14.22 -7.23
N GLY A 301 -11.27 13.32 -6.24
CA GLY A 301 -11.92 12.01 -6.33
C GLY A 301 -13.45 12.10 -6.23
N LEU A 302 -14.10 10.98 -6.54
CA LEU A 302 -15.52 10.80 -6.33
C LEU A 302 -15.78 10.29 -4.90
N ASP A 303 -16.96 10.59 -4.35
CA ASP A 303 -17.45 9.90 -3.17
C ASP A 303 -17.76 8.42 -3.51
N ASN A 304 -17.81 7.59 -2.47
CA ASN A 304 -18.00 6.15 -2.62
C ASN A 304 -19.28 5.79 -3.38
N LEU A 305 -20.38 6.49 -3.12
CA LEU A 305 -21.65 6.18 -3.77
C LEU A 305 -21.61 6.50 -5.27
N THR A 306 -21.05 7.65 -5.64
CA THR A 306 -20.89 8.03 -7.04
C THR A 306 -19.94 7.08 -7.77
N LEU A 307 -18.84 6.67 -7.11
CA LEU A 307 -17.91 5.69 -7.69
C LEU A 307 -18.57 4.31 -7.81
N ALA A 308 -19.36 3.87 -6.84
CA ALA A 308 -20.11 2.61 -6.90
C ALA A 308 -21.13 2.61 -8.06
N LYS A 309 -21.85 3.73 -8.28
CA LYS A 309 -22.71 3.91 -9.46
C LYS A 309 -21.93 3.78 -10.77
N LEU A 310 -20.71 4.38 -10.81
CA LEU A 310 -19.86 4.28 -11.99
C LEU A 310 -19.46 2.83 -12.29
N TYR A 311 -19.06 2.05 -11.27
CA TYR A 311 -18.80 0.60 -11.48
C TYR A 311 -20.04 -0.13 -12.02
N ASN A 312 -21.23 0.16 -11.48
CA ASN A 312 -22.48 -0.45 -11.94
C ASN A 312 -22.84 -0.09 -13.40
N CYS A 313 -22.18 0.91 -14.00
CA CYS A 313 -22.33 1.22 -15.42
C CYS A 313 -21.57 0.25 -16.35
N PHE A 314 -20.61 -0.52 -15.83
CA PHE A 314 -19.75 -1.36 -16.65
C PHE A 314 -20.39 -2.72 -16.99
N ASP A 315 -20.14 -3.22 -18.20
CA ASP A 315 -20.44 -4.58 -18.61
C ASP A 315 -19.27 -5.52 -18.32
N LEU A 316 -18.05 -4.98 -18.28
CA LEU A 316 -16.82 -5.69 -17.97
C LEU A 316 -15.86 -4.72 -17.26
N TYR A 317 -15.27 -5.17 -16.17
CA TYR A 317 -14.14 -4.48 -15.53
C TYR A 317 -12.82 -5.18 -15.86
N LEU A 318 -11.82 -4.42 -16.29
CA LEU A 318 -10.49 -4.94 -16.62
C LEU A 318 -9.42 -4.40 -15.66
N GLN A 319 -8.75 -5.30 -14.94
CA GLN A 319 -7.58 -4.99 -14.11
C GLN A 319 -6.31 -5.36 -14.87
N ILE A 320 -5.82 -4.45 -15.70
CA ILE A 320 -4.62 -4.65 -16.51
C ILE A 320 -3.42 -4.03 -15.80
N ALA A 321 -2.56 -4.86 -15.25
CA ALA A 321 -1.35 -4.42 -14.56
C ALA A 321 -0.23 -5.46 -14.70
N ASN A 322 1.03 -5.01 -14.58
CA ASN A 322 2.15 -5.94 -14.53
C ASN A 322 2.25 -6.65 -13.18
N SER A 323 1.71 -6.06 -12.13
CA SER A 323 1.60 -6.62 -10.78
C SER A 323 0.71 -5.76 -9.88
N GLU A 324 0.18 -6.38 -8.83
CA GLU A 324 -0.59 -5.72 -7.77
C GLU A 324 -0.26 -6.34 -6.42
N GLY A 325 -0.13 -5.50 -5.39
CA GLY A 325 -0.08 -5.97 -4.01
C GLY A 325 -1.41 -6.55 -3.54
N PHE A 326 -2.53 -6.01 -4.10
CA PHE A 326 -3.86 -6.59 -3.98
C PHE A 326 -4.74 -6.23 -5.18
N GLY A 327 -5.09 -4.96 -5.39
CA GLY A 327 -5.96 -4.51 -6.47
C GLY A 327 -7.35 -4.12 -5.98
N VAL A 328 -7.43 -3.15 -5.06
CA VAL A 328 -8.70 -2.64 -4.49
C VAL A 328 -9.75 -2.33 -5.55
N PRO A 329 -9.46 -1.68 -6.69
CA PRO A 329 -10.46 -1.42 -7.72
C PRO A 329 -11.12 -2.66 -8.30
N ALA A 330 -10.40 -3.80 -8.37
CA ALA A 330 -11.02 -5.06 -8.81
C ALA A 330 -12.00 -5.59 -7.76
N VAL A 331 -11.67 -5.47 -6.48
CA VAL A 331 -12.59 -5.84 -5.38
C VAL A 331 -13.83 -4.97 -5.36
N GLU A 332 -13.71 -3.68 -5.66
CA GLU A 332 -14.86 -2.77 -5.80
C GLU A 332 -15.77 -3.21 -6.95
N ALA A 333 -15.21 -3.59 -8.11
CA ALA A 333 -15.97 -4.14 -9.23
C ALA A 333 -16.68 -5.45 -8.86
N LEU A 334 -15.97 -6.38 -8.23
CA LEU A 334 -16.52 -7.66 -7.75
C LEU A 334 -17.65 -7.44 -6.74
N SER A 335 -17.51 -6.46 -5.86
CA SER A 335 -18.54 -6.08 -4.88
C SER A 335 -19.82 -5.58 -5.55
N CYS A 336 -19.69 -4.82 -6.63
CA CYS A 336 -20.83 -4.40 -7.46
C CYS A 336 -21.39 -5.55 -8.35
N GLY A 337 -20.82 -6.73 -8.27
CA GLY A 337 -21.20 -7.87 -9.09
C GLY A 337 -20.80 -7.73 -10.56
N ILE A 338 -19.81 -6.89 -10.89
CA ILE A 338 -19.42 -6.66 -12.27
C ILE A 338 -18.53 -7.81 -12.77
N PRO A 339 -18.81 -8.41 -13.95
CA PRO A 339 -17.89 -9.34 -14.58
C PRO A 339 -16.49 -8.73 -14.64
N THR A 340 -15.52 -9.40 -14.05
CA THR A 340 -14.17 -8.88 -13.89
C THR A 340 -13.15 -9.79 -14.55
N ALA A 341 -12.17 -9.22 -15.24
CA ALA A 341 -11.01 -9.95 -15.71
C ALA A 341 -9.72 -9.24 -15.29
N CYS A 342 -8.69 -10.01 -15.03
CA CYS A 342 -7.42 -9.46 -14.57
C CYS A 342 -6.24 -10.26 -15.10
N THR A 343 -5.07 -9.60 -15.20
CA THR A 343 -3.80 -10.30 -15.44
C THR A 343 -3.63 -11.38 -14.37
N ASN A 344 -3.52 -12.66 -14.77
CA ASN A 344 -3.49 -13.79 -13.83
C ASN A 344 -2.13 -13.92 -13.13
N TYR A 345 -1.64 -12.82 -12.54
CA TYR A 345 -0.34 -12.73 -11.88
C TYR A 345 -0.45 -11.93 -10.57
N SER A 346 0.47 -12.18 -9.64
CA SER A 346 0.54 -11.57 -8.31
C SER A 346 -0.77 -11.73 -7.52
N ALA A 347 -1.12 -10.80 -6.67
CA ALA A 347 -2.35 -10.88 -5.86
C ALA A 347 -3.64 -10.98 -6.70
N MET A 348 -3.60 -10.60 -7.98
CA MET A 348 -4.76 -10.71 -8.87
C MET A 348 -5.20 -12.17 -9.12
N THR A 349 -4.31 -13.15 -8.91
CA THR A 349 -4.68 -14.58 -8.97
C THR A 349 -5.73 -14.95 -7.92
N ASP A 350 -5.80 -14.25 -6.80
CA ASP A 350 -6.83 -14.47 -5.79
C ASP A 350 -8.23 -14.15 -6.33
N PHE A 351 -8.38 -13.16 -7.21
CA PHE A 351 -9.67 -12.84 -7.83
C PHE A 351 -10.11 -13.92 -8.80
N VAL A 352 -9.17 -14.49 -9.57
CA VAL A 352 -9.43 -15.63 -10.45
C VAL A 352 -9.88 -16.85 -9.64
N ASN A 353 -9.10 -17.20 -8.61
CA ASN A 353 -9.31 -18.44 -7.86
C ASN A 353 -10.46 -18.37 -6.86
N ARG A 354 -10.83 -17.18 -6.38
CA ARG A 354 -11.77 -17.01 -5.27
C ARG A 354 -13.02 -16.19 -5.61
N ALA A 355 -13.02 -15.43 -6.72
CA ALA A 355 -14.15 -14.60 -7.12
C ALA A 355 -14.57 -14.79 -8.59
N ASN A 356 -14.11 -15.87 -9.22
CA ASN A 356 -14.47 -16.20 -10.61
C ASN A 356 -14.14 -15.10 -11.63
N ALA A 357 -13.08 -14.29 -11.34
CA ALA A 357 -12.59 -13.36 -12.34
C ALA A 357 -11.97 -14.13 -13.51
N VAL A 358 -12.15 -13.61 -14.73
CA VAL A 358 -11.62 -14.24 -15.94
C VAL A 358 -10.12 -14.01 -16.02
N PRO A 359 -9.29 -15.07 -16.13
CA PRO A 359 -7.84 -14.91 -16.21
C PRO A 359 -7.44 -14.34 -17.58
N ILE A 360 -6.56 -13.33 -17.56
CA ILE A 360 -5.84 -12.85 -18.74
C ILE A 360 -4.45 -13.50 -18.71
N GLU A 361 -4.11 -14.19 -19.78
CA GLU A 361 -2.81 -14.81 -19.96
C GLU A 361 -1.71 -13.78 -20.03
N PHE A 362 -0.49 -14.18 -19.65
CA PHE A 362 0.66 -13.28 -19.59
C PHE A 362 1.96 -14.05 -19.87
N THR A 363 3.01 -13.29 -20.21
CA THR A 363 4.42 -13.69 -20.09
C THR A 363 5.08 -12.88 -18.99
N THR A 364 6.29 -13.25 -18.56
CA THR A 364 7.03 -12.50 -17.56
C THR A 364 8.30 -11.87 -18.11
N TYR A 365 8.73 -10.79 -17.47
CA TYR A 365 10.07 -10.23 -17.63
C TYR A 365 10.64 -9.94 -16.23
N LYS A 366 11.97 -9.95 -16.14
CA LYS A 366 12.66 -9.58 -14.89
C LYS A 366 12.86 -8.08 -14.84
N GLU A 367 12.26 -7.44 -13.84
CA GLU A 367 12.47 -6.02 -13.54
C GLU A 367 13.84 -5.86 -12.87
N LEU A 368 14.72 -5.06 -13.47
CA LEU A 368 16.11 -4.97 -13.02
C LEU A 368 16.27 -4.24 -11.69
N GLU A 369 15.38 -3.29 -11.42
CA GLU A 369 15.40 -2.44 -10.23
C GLU A 369 15.11 -3.22 -8.95
N THR A 370 14.14 -4.11 -9.00
CA THR A 370 13.70 -4.92 -7.85
C THR A 370 14.22 -6.35 -7.89
N GLY A 371 14.63 -6.83 -9.08
CA GLY A 371 14.95 -8.22 -9.31
C GLY A 371 13.75 -9.16 -9.39
N CYS A 372 12.53 -8.62 -9.26
CA CYS A 372 11.28 -9.38 -9.32
C CYS A 372 10.86 -9.66 -10.77
N GLU A 373 10.11 -10.73 -10.96
CA GLU A 373 9.35 -10.95 -12.19
C GLU A 373 8.12 -10.05 -12.22
N ARG A 374 7.76 -9.58 -13.42
CA ARG A 374 6.57 -8.78 -13.70
C ARG A 374 5.85 -9.35 -14.91
N ALA A 375 4.52 -9.28 -14.90
CA ALA A 375 3.71 -9.79 -15.99
C ALA A 375 3.63 -8.81 -17.16
N VAL A 376 3.59 -9.37 -18.37
CA VAL A 376 3.18 -8.69 -19.59
C VAL A 376 1.89 -9.38 -20.07
N PRO A 377 0.72 -8.79 -19.85
CA PRO A 377 -0.57 -9.39 -20.24
C PRO A 377 -0.65 -9.56 -21.76
N ASN A 378 -1.21 -10.68 -22.18
CA ASN A 378 -1.36 -11.04 -23.58
C ASN A 378 -2.54 -10.26 -24.21
N GLU A 379 -2.25 -9.48 -25.25
CA GLU A 379 -3.25 -8.66 -25.96
C GLU A 379 -4.40 -9.51 -26.55
N GLU A 380 -4.07 -10.67 -27.12
CA GLU A 380 -5.09 -11.57 -27.72
C GLU A 380 -6.02 -12.16 -26.64
N SER A 381 -5.47 -12.50 -25.49
CA SER A 381 -6.25 -12.93 -24.33
C SER A 381 -7.23 -11.83 -23.87
N ILE A 382 -6.78 -10.57 -23.81
CA ILE A 382 -7.67 -9.43 -23.49
C ILE A 382 -8.80 -9.31 -24.52
N VAL A 383 -8.48 -9.35 -25.82
CA VAL A 383 -9.48 -9.29 -26.90
C VAL A 383 -10.49 -10.43 -26.79
N SER A 384 -10.02 -11.65 -26.50
CA SER A 384 -10.89 -12.82 -26.31
C SER A 384 -11.85 -12.64 -25.13
N VAL A 385 -11.34 -12.14 -24.00
CA VAL A 385 -12.14 -11.84 -22.80
C VAL A 385 -13.20 -10.78 -23.10
N ILE A 386 -12.84 -9.70 -23.81
CA ILE A 386 -13.80 -8.66 -24.21
C ILE A 386 -14.90 -9.29 -25.07
N LYS A 387 -14.55 -10.08 -26.11
CA LYS A 387 -15.52 -10.73 -26.99
C LYS A 387 -16.48 -11.64 -26.24
N SER A 388 -15.96 -12.52 -25.40
CA SER A 388 -16.77 -13.49 -24.65
C SER A 388 -17.72 -12.81 -23.67
N THR A 389 -17.22 -11.81 -22.90
CA THR A 389 -18.03 -11.15 -21.89
C THR A 389 -19.09 -10.23 -22.52
N LEU A 390 -18.72 -9.44 -23.51
CA LEU A 390 -19.69 -8.57 -24.20
C LEU A 390 -20.65 -9.36 -25.10
N GLY A 391 -20.39 -10.63 -25.38
CA GLY A 391 -21.27 -11.54 -26.11
C GLY A 391 -22.35 -12.21 -25.27
N LEU A 392 -22.30 -12.08 -23.94
CA LEU A 392 -23.29 -12.68 -23.04
C LEU A 392 -24.70 -12.14 -23.30
N SER A 393 -25.70 -13.01 -23.23
CA SER A 393 -27.11 -12.61 -23.15
C SER A 393 -27.40 -11.87 -21.85
N LYS A 394 -28.53 -11.17 -21.77
CA LYS A 394 -28.93 -10.47 -20.53
C LYS A 394 -29.07 -11.43 -19.34
N GLU A 395 -29.59 -12.62 -19.60
CA GLU A 395 -29.79 -13.68 -18.61
C GLU A 395 -28.44 -14.20 -18.09
N GLU A 396 -27.50 -14.50 -18.97
CA GLU A 396 -26.14 -14.94 -18.63
C GLU A 396 -25.38 -13.85 -17.86
N PHE A 397 -25.48 -12.61 -18.32
CA PHE A 397 -24.87 -11.46 -17.64
C PHE A 397 -25.42 -11.30 -16.21
N SER A 398 -26.73 -11.37 -16.02
CA SER A 398 -27.36 -11.30 -14.71
C SER A 398 -26.91 -12.45 -13.80
N LYS A 399 -26.79 -13.65 -14.32
CA LYS A 399 -26.29 -14.82 -13.59
C LYS A 399 -24.83 -14.63 -13.15
N VAL A 400 -23.98 -14.15 -14.05
CA VAL A 400 -22.57 -13.85 -13.71
C VAL A 400 -22.49 -12.79 -12.63
N ARG A 401 -23.29 -11.71 -12.71
CA ARG A 401 -23.32 -10.66 -11.68
C ARG A 401 -23.68 -11.23 -10.30
N MET A 402 -24.71 -12.07 -10.20
CA MET A 402 -25.11 -12.68 -8.92
C MET A 402 -24.01 -13.57 -8.36
N GLN A 403 -23.42 -14.44 -9.19
CA GLN A 403 -22.35 -15.34 -8.76
C GLN A 403 -21.10 -14.57 -8.31
N THR A 404 -20.73 -13.51 -9.04
CA THR A 404 -19.60 -12.65 -8.68
C THR A 404 -19.81 -12.00 -7.32
N ARG A 405 -21.02 -11.46 -7.06
CA ARG A 405 -21.36 -10.87 -5.76
C ARG A 405 -21.32 -11.89 -4.62
N GLU A 406 -21.91 -13.07 -4.82
CA GLU A 406 -21.90 -14.15 -3.82
C GLU A 406 -20.48 -14.57 -3.45
N LEU A 407 -19.61 -14.75 -4.43
CA LEU A 407 -18.21 -15.11 -4.19
C LEU A 407 -17.42 -13.98 -3.53
N PHE A 408 -17.71 -12.72 -3.86
CA PHE A 408 -17.15 -11.59 -3.15
C PHE A 408 -17.53 -11.61 -1.67
N GLU A 409 -18.80 -11.73 -1.33
CA GLU A 409 -19.28 -11.76 0.05
C GLU A 409 -18.64 -12.89 0.86
N LYS A 410 -18.50 -14.06 0.24
CA LYS A 410 -17.86 -15.21 0.87
C LYS A 410 -16.37 -15.03 1.14
N ASN A 411 -15.63 -14.42 0.22
CA ASN A 411 -14.17 -14.50 0.19
C ASN A 411 -13.45 -13.19 0.49
N PHE A 412 -14.13 -12.04 0.40
CA PHE A 412 -13.53 -10.71 0.53
C PHE A 412 -14.31 -9.80 1.50
N SER A 413 -15.00 -10.40 2.48
CA SER A 413 -15.70 -9.60 3.49
C SER A 413 -14.70 -8.91 4.42
N ILE A 414 -14.97 -7.65 4.78
CA ILE A 414 -14.14 -6.91 5.73
C ILE A 414 -14.13 -7.58 7.11
N GLN A 415 -15.19 -8.32 7.48
CA GLN A 415 -15.24 -9.03 8.75
C GLN A 415 -14.17 -10.12 8.81
N ALA A 416 -13.98 -10.89 7.73
CA ALA A 416 -12.96 -11.93 7.68
C ALA A 416 -11.54 -11.34 7.84
N ALA A 417 -11.27 -10.19 7.21
CA ALA A 417 -10.00 -9.48 7.40
C ALA A 417 -9.84 -8.97 8.84
N ALA A 418 -10.89 -8.37 9.42
CA ALA A 418 -10.87 -7.88 10.80
C ALA A 418 -10.67 -9.00 11.82
N ASP A 419 -11.22 -10.20 11.56
CA ASP A 419 -11.04 -11.37 12.43
C ASP A 419 -9.58 -11.83 12.46
N VAL A 420 -8.84 -11.72 11.34
CA VAL A 420 -7.40 -11.99 11.30
C VAL A 420 -6.64 -11.01 12.21
N TRP A 421 -6.91 -9.72 12.09
CA TRP A 421 -6.26 -8.70 12.93
C TRP A 421 -6.66 -8.80 14.39
N ALA A 422 -7.93 -9.09 14.67
CA ALA A 422 -8.42 -9.32 16.03
C ALA A 422 -7.76 -10.54 16.69
N LYS A 423 -7.61 -11.64 15.94
CA LYS A 423 -6.90 -12.84 16.41
C LYS A 423 -5.46 -12.51 16.78
N ILE A 424 -4.72 -11.80 15.91
CA ILE A 424 -3.35 -11.37 16.22
C ILE A 424 -3.33 -10.54 17.51
N ALA A 425 -4.25 -9.58 17.63
CA ALA A 425 -4.34 -8.74 18.83
C ALA A 425 -4.64 -9.55 20.10
N ASP A 426 -5.51 -10.55 20.01
CA ASP A 426 -5.82 -11.42 21.17
C ASP A 426 -4.62 -12.28 21.59
N GLU A 427 -3.84 -12.77 20.63
CA GLU A 427 -2.65 -13.60 20.85
C GLU A 427 -1.44 -12.80 21.37
N CYS A 428 -1.37 -11.50 21.09
CA CYS A 428 -0.30 -10.63 21.60
C CYS A 428 -0.30 -10.61 23.14
N GLU A 429 0.87 -10.67 23.74
CA GLU A 429 1.04 -10.46 25.18
C GLU A 429 0.87 -8.99 25.56
N TYR A 430 0.54 -8.72 26.84
CA TYR A 430 0.58 -7.35 27.35
C TYR A 430 2.02 -6.86 27.47
N ALA A 431 2.30 -5.71 26.90
CA ALA A 431 3.61 -5.09 26.96
C ALA A 431 3.93 -4.53 28.37
N ASN A 432 5.15 -4.76 28.82
CA ASN A 432 5.66 -4.19 30.07
C ASN A 432 6.50 -2.95 29.81
N TRP A 433 5.86 -1.79 29.67
CA TRP A 433 6.51 -0.50 29.47
C TRP A 433 7.31 0.00 30.66
N LYS A 434 7.14 -0.64 31.84
CA LYS A 434 7.84 -0.30 33.09
C LYS A 434 9.07 -1.15 33.37
N GLN A 435 9.45 -2.06 32.44
CA GLN A 435 10.64 -2.89 32.61
C GLN A 435 11.91 -2.02 32.67
N ASP A 436 12.97 -2.57 33.28
CA ASP A 436 14.25 -1.85 33.40
C ASP A 436 14.81 -1.48 32.03
N PRO A 437 15.47 -0.30 31.93
CA PRO A 437 16.09 0.13 30.68
C PRO A 437 17.30 -0.75 30.35
N ILE A 438 17.44 -1.05 29.06
CA ILE A 438 18.65 -1.71 28.55
C ILE A 438 19.58 -0.66 27.99
N LEU A 439 20.49 -0.16 28.83
CA LEU A 439 21.52 0.78 28.42
C LEU A 439 22.69 0.03 27.78
N LYS A 440 22.98 0.35 26.52
CA LYS A 440 23.97 -0.33 25.70
C LYS A 440 25.34 0.37 25.82
N GLN A 441 26.40 -0.40 25.98
CA GLN A 441 27.76 0.15 26.10
C GLN A 441 28.28 0.62 24.73
N LEU A 442 28.85 1.82 24.68
CA LEU A 442 29.48 2.41 23.50
C LEU A 442 30.97 2.04 23.45
N VAL A 443 31.26 0.76 23.24
CA VAL A 443 32.62 0.23 23.18
C VAL A 443 33.27 0.53 21.84
N ASP A 444 34.57 0.84 21.84
CA ASP A 444 35.37 0.94 20.62
C ASP A 444 35.81 -0.45 20.13
N ILE A 445 35.69 -0.68 18.83
CA ILE A 445 36.23 -1.87 18.18
C ILE A 445 37.41 -1.49 17.29
N PRO A 446 38.43 -2.35 17.18
CA PRO A 446 39.56 -2.08 16.30
C PRO A 446 39.11 -2.05 14.83
N ILE A 447 39.41 -0.98 14.12
CA ILE A 447 39.17 -0.84 12.68
C ILE A 447 40.24 -1.52 11.82
N ASN A 448 41.43 -1.73 12.39
CA ASN A 448 42.61 -2.30 11.70
C ASN A 448 42.63 -3.85 11.77
N GLN A 449 41.49 -4.50 11.55
CA GLN A 449 41.41 -5.96 11.46
C GLN A 449 42.04 -6.48 10.17
N LYS A 450 42.56 -7.72 10.20
CA LYS A 450 43.19 -8.35 9.04
C LYS A 450 42.26 -8.48 7.86
N THR A 451 41.02 -8.89 8.11
CA THR A 451 40.01 -9.07 7.06
C THR A 451 38.72 -8.29 7.37
N ASN A 452 37.89 -8.06 6.36
CA ASN A 452 36.56 -7.50 6.56
C ASN A 452 35.65 -8.47 7.32
N ALA A 453 35.85 -9.78 7.16
CA ALA A 453 35.10 -10.80 7.89
C ALA A 453 35.35 -10.73 9.40
N ASP A 454 36.62 -10.61 9.82
CA ASP A 454 36.98 -10.46 11.24
C ASP A 454 36.38 -9.16 11.81
N PHE A 455 36.49 -8.06 11.06
CA PHE A 455 35.92 -6.77 11.45
C PHE A 455 34.39 -6.83 11.62
N VAL A 456 33.68 -7.42 10.63
CA VAL A 456 32.20 -7.53 10.69
C VAL A 456 31.76 -8.45 11.81
N ASN A 457 32.52 -9.53 12.07
CA ASN A 457 32.23 -10.41 13.20
C ASN A 457 32.35 -9.66 14.53
N ASP A 458 33.43 -8.89 14.74
CA ASP A 458 33.59 -8.08 15.96
C ASP A 458 32.52 -6.98 16.06
N LEU A 459 32.21 -6.31 14.95
CA LEU A 459 31.16 -5.29 14.88
C LEU A 459 29.81 -5.85 15.35
N CYS A 460 29.40 -6.96 14.77
CA CYS A 460 28.12 -7.60 15.09
C CYS A 460 28.11 -8.21 16.48
N ASN A 461 29.22 -8.80 16.94
CA ASN A 461 29.33 -9.34 18.28
C ASN A 461 29.25 -8.25 19.35
N THR A 462 29.79 -7.08 19.08
CA THR A 462 29.81 -5.96 20.02
C THR A 462 28.49 -5.19 20.04
N TYR A 463 27.99 -4.80 18.86
CA TYR A 463 26.87 -3.87 18.78
C TYR A 463 25.50 -4.53 18.60
N LEU A 464 25.43 -5.79 18.14
CA LEU A 464 24.18 -6.56 18.02
C LEU A 464 24.00 -7.58 19.15
N THR A 465 24.69 -7.41 20.26
CA THR A 465 24.54 -8.28 21.44
C THR A 465 23.11 -8.32 21.97
N TYR A 466 22.39 -7.21 21.87
CA TYR A 466 21.03 -7.06 22.35
C TYR A 466 19.95 -7.44 21.30
N GLU A 467 20.39 -7.75 20.07
CA GLU A 467 19.53 -8.11 18.94
C GLU A 467 20.12 -9.33 18.18
N PRO A 468 20.27 -10.48 18.88
CA PRO A 468 21.00 -11.63 18.35
C PRO A 468 20.37 -12.21 17.06
N HIS A 469 19.05 -12.07 16.90
CA HIS A 469 18.30 -12.51 15.72
C HIS A 469 18.69 -11.70 14.47
N LYS A 470 19.04 -10.42 14.62
CA LYS A 470 19.51 -9.57 13.50
C LYS A 470 20.94 -9.90 13.08
N LYS A 471 21.73 -10.49 13.96
CA LYS A 471 23.17 -10.67 13.78
C LYS A 471 23.54 -11.45 12.53
N SER A 472 22.83 -12.53 12.24
CA SER A 472 23.16 -13.43 11.13
C SER A 472 22.99 -12.75 9.75
N HIS A 473 21.84 -12.13 9.51
CA HIS A 473 21.57 -11.50 8.20
C HIS A 473 22.30 -10.17 8.04
N MET A 474 22.37 -9.35 9.10
CA MET A 474 23.12 -8.09 9.05
C MET A 474 24.62 -8.33 8.82
N SER A 475 25.23 -9.34 9.43
CA SER A 475 26.64 -9.64 9.20
C SER A 475 26.93 -9.99 7.75
N LYS A 476 26.08 -10.77 7.10
CA LYS A 476 26.20 -11.11 5.66
C LYS A 476 26.06 -9.86 4.77
N SER A 477 25.04 -9.05 5.04
CA SER A 477 24.78 -7.83 4.27
C SER A 477 25.93 -6.81 4.42
N ILE A 478 26.38 -6.54 5.64
CA ILE A 478 27.48 -5.62 5.92
C ILE A 478 28.78 -6.11 5.27
N LEU A 479 29.11 -7.41 5.40
CA LEU A 479 30.32 -7.98 4.80
C LEU A 479 30.32 -7.86 3.28
N ARG A 480 29.19 -8.15 2.65
CA ARG A 480 29.01 -7.99 1.20
C ARG A 480 29.26 -6.56 0.77
N ASP A 481 28.63 -5.61 1.44
CA ASP A 481 28.72 -4.19 1.08
C ASP A 481 30.11 -3.61 1.38
N LEU A 482 30.72 -4.01 2.48
CA LEU A 482 32.08 -3.60 2.83
C LEU A 482 33.12 -4.14 1.83
N ASN A 483 32.96 -5.37 1.35
CA ASN A 483 33.83 -5.95 0.32
C ASN A 483 33.65 -5.27 -1.05
N ARG A 484 32.48 -4.74 -1.32
CA ARG A 484 32.18 -3.95 -2.52
C ARG A 484 32.66 -2.52 -2.41
N GLY A 485 32.81 -1.98 -1.20
CA GLY A 485 33.10 -0.58 -0.92
C GLY A 485 31.90 0.38 -1.06
N SER A 486 30.69 -0.18 -1.28
CA SER A 486 29.45 0.60 -1.37
C SER A 486 28.24 -0.23 -0.97
N THR A 487 27.20 0.43 -0.45
CA THR A 487 25.88 -0.18 -0.23
C THR A 487 25.20 -0.44 -1.56
N ARG A 488 24.32 -1.45 -1.63
CA ARG A 488 23.54 -1.71 -2.85
C ARG A 488 22.43 -0.70 -3.07
N SER A 489 21.55 -0.66 -2.11
CA SER A 489 20.36 0.18 -2.14
C SER A 489 19.83 0.35 -0.73
N ILE A 490 18.83 1.18 -0.57
CA ILE A 490 18.10 1.35 0.68
C ILE A 490 17.55 0.03 1.24
N ILE A 491 17.14 -0.84 0.34
CA ILE A 491 16.51 -2.12 0.64
C ILE A 491 17.45 -3.02 1.42
N ASP A 492 18.75 -2.90 1.15
CA ASP A 492 19.80 -3.72 1.71
C ASP A 492 20.40 -3.13 2.98
N SER A 493 19.97 -1.97 3.42
CA SER A 493 20.67 -1.19 4.44
C SER A 493 19.89 -1.02 5.73
N TYR A 494 19.68 -2.12 6.46
CA TYR A 494 19.09 -2.07 7.80
C TYR A 494 19.87 -1.21 8.77
N TYR A 495 21.16 -1.08 8.54
CA TYR A 495 22.08 -0.31 9.38
C TYR A 495 22.29 1.11 8.90
N VAL A 496 21.81 1.45 7.71
CA VAL A 496 21.88 2.80 7.15
C VAL A 496 20.46 3.34 6.96
N SER A 497 19.95 4.04 7.97
CA SER A 497 18.58 4.57 8.00
C SER A 497 18.35 5.80 7.11
N GLU A 498 19.37 6.28 6.38
CA GLU A 498 19.33 7.57 5.70
C GLU A 498 19.01 7.51 4.21
N PHE A 499 18.55 6.36 3.69
CA PHE A 499 18.23 6.24 2.28
C PHE A 499 16.82 6.68 1.94
N SER A 500 16.70 7.38 0.81
CA SER A 500 15.42 7.60 0.14
C SER A 500 15.20 6.52 -0.92
N PRO A 501 14.09 5.78 -0.93
CA PRO A 501 13.76 4.82 -1.97
C PRO A 501 13.56 5.49 -3.34
N PHE A 502 13.42 6.81 -3.36
CA PHE A 502 13.23 7.61 -4.57
C PHE A 502 14.53 8.24 -5.09
N SER A 503 15.67 8.01 -4.42
CA SER A 503 16.96 8.51 -4.90
C SER A 503 17.53 7.59 -5.97
N PRO A 504 17.84 8.08 -7.17
CA PRO A 504 18.49 7.28 -8.21
C PRO A 504 19.93 6.89 -7.88
N GLN A 505 20.54 7.53 -6.90
CA GLN A 505 21.92 7.26 -6.43
C GLN A 505 21.88 6.49 -5.13
N GLN A 506 21.73 5.20 -5.22
CA GLN A 506 21.56 4.34 -4.05
C GLN A 506 22.86 3.71 -3.56
N ASN A 507 23.95 3.83 -4.32
CA ASN A 507 25.25 3.33 -3.91
C ASN A 507 25.97 4.39 -3.08
N ARG A 508 26.12 4.15 -1.78
CA ARG A 508 26.93 5.00 -0.89
C ARG A 508 28.27 4.34 -0.60
N PRO A 509 29.37 5.11 -0.62
CA PRO A 509 30.64 4.60 -0.11
C PRO A 509 30.47 4.08 1.32
N ILE A 510 31.08 2.96 1.63
CA ILE A 510 31.06 2.36 2.95
C ILE A 510 32.48 1.93 3.33
N ASN A 511 32.87 2.21 4.56
CA ASN A 511 34.13 1.77 5.14
C ASN A 511 33.93 1.41 6.62
N ARG A 512 34.96 0.85 7.24
CA ARG A 512 34.91 0.37 8.62
C ARG A 512 34.65 1.49 9.63
N GLU A 513 35.25 2.67 9.43
CA GLU A 513 35.07 3.84 10.32
C GLU A 513 33.61 4.33 10.28
N MET A 514 33.04 4.43 9.08
CA MET A 514 31.63 4.82 8.93
C MET A 514 30.70 3.84 9.63
N LEU A 515 30.95 2.53 9.52
CA LEU A 515 30.14 1.50 10.19
C LEU A 515 30.21 1.62 11.71
N VAL A 516 31.41 1.78 12.28
CA VAL A 516 31.56 1.96 13.73
C VAL A 516 30.81 3.21 14.19
N LYS A 517 30.96 4.32 13.49
CA LYS A 517 30.26 5.57 13.79
C LYS A 517 28.75 5.39 13.74
N GLU A 518 28.25 4.75 12.70
CA GLU A 518 26.83 4.49 12.51
C GLU A 518 26.25 3.63 13.65
N PHE A 519 26.90 2.50 13.96
CA PHE A 519 26.43 1.61 15.03
C PHE A 519 26.49 2.28 16.40
N LYS A 520 27.54 3.03 16.70
CA LYS A 520 27.62 3.83 17.93
C LYS A 520 26.52 4.88 18.01
N GLY A 521 26.24 5.57 16.90
CA GLY A 521 25.15 6.54 16.82
C GLY A 521 23.79 5.91 17.13
N ARG A 522 23.53 4.72 16.59
CA ARG A 522 22.31 3.95 16.85
C ARG A 522 22.19 3.53 18.31
N LEU A 523 23.26 3.01 18.90
CA LEU A 523 23.25 2.63 20.31
C LEU A 523 23.05 3.84 21.23
N HIS A 524 23.70 4.95 20.91
CA HIS A 524 23.53 6.20 21.66
C HIS A 524 22.08 6.68 21.60
N LYS A 525 21.49 6.72 20.40
CA LYS A 525 20.09 7.07 20.22
C LYS A 525 19.16 6.11 20.97
N SER A 526 19.45 4.81 20.92
CA SER A 526 18.70 3.80 21.69
C SER A 526 18.75 4.04 23.19
N ASN A 527 19.93 4.40 23.75
CA ASN A 527 20.08 4.71 25.16
C ASN A 527 19.27 5.96 25.57
N ILE A 528 19.25 6.99 24.72
CA ILE A 528 18.44 8.19 24.96
C ILE A 528 16.96 7.80 25.08
N TRP A 529 16.45 6.99 24.15
CA TRP A 529 15.04 6.55 24.19
C TRP A 529 14.74 5.62 25.36
N GLU A 530 15.64 4.72 25.72
CA GLU A 530 15.45 3.86 26.92
C GLU A 530 15.40 4.71 28.21
N GLN A 531 16.24 5.74 28.32
CA GLN A 531 16.20 6.66 29.44
C GLN A 531 14.90 7.47 29.44
N ALA A 532 14.50 8.02 28.29
CA ALA A 532 13.26 8.77 28.14
C ALA A 532 12.01 7.96 28.51
N ARG A 533 12.03 6.65 28.25
CA ARG A 533 10.94 5.75 28.65
C ARG A 533 10.79 5.66 30.17
N VAL A 534 11.87 5.71 30.89
CA VAL A 534 11.86 5.60 32.37
C VAL A 534 11.52 6.92 33.04
N ASP A 535 12.20 8.01 32.64
CA ASP A 535 12.06 9.32 33.28
C ASP A 535 10.95 10.20 32.66
N ARG A 536 10.40 9.80 31.52
CA ARG A 536 9.37 10.54 30.80
C ARG A 536 9.75 11.98 30.41
N SER A 537 11.06 12.31 30.46
CA SER A 537 11.56 13.67 30.29
C SER A 537 11.34 14.26 28.89
N ILE A 538 11.21 13.43 27.87
CA ILE A 538 11.04 13.85 26.47
C ILE A 538 9.58 14.19 26.08
N LEU A 539 8.61 13.85 26.94
CA LEU A 539 7.18 14.05 26.67
C LEU A 539 6.66 15.42 27.08
N ILE A 540 7.44 16.26 27.77
CA ILE A 540 6.87 17.28 28.67
C ILE A 540 6.80 18.69 28.05
N ASP A 541 7.53 19.01 26.99
CA ASP A 541 7.50 20.38 26.45
C ASP A 541 6.86 20.45 25.04
N GLY A 542 5.60 20.85 24.97
CA GLY A 542 4.94 21.33 23.77
C GLY A 542 4.19 20.29 22.91
N ASP A 543 4.19 19.01 23.29
CA ASP A 543 3.54 17.95 22.53
C ASP A 543 2.06 17.68 22.95
N GLU A 544 1.57 18.24 24.05
CA GLU A 544 0.22 17.91 24.57
C GLU A 544 -0.94 18.31 23.65
N GLU A 545 -0.75 19.31 22.80
CA GLU A 545 -1.76 19.69 21.78
C GLU A 545 -1.67 18.86 20.48
N TRP A 546 -0.60 18.07 20.33
CA TRP A 546 -0.29 17.35 19.08
C TRP A 546 -0.31 15.82 19.21
N LEU A 547 -0.33 15.33 20.46
CA LEU A 547 -0.48 13.91 20.79
C LEU A 547 -1.93 13.44 20.80
#